data_74a2b6ded6d2c4ae2d4bea2ad61f14e9
#
_entry.id   74a2b6ded6d2c4ae2d4bea2ad61f14e9
#
_cell.length_a   1.000
_cell.length_b   1.000
_cell.length_c   1.000
_cell.angle_alpha   90.00
_cell.angle_beta   90.00
_cell.angle_gamma   90.00
#
_symmetry.space_group_name_H-M   'P 1'
#
loop_
_entity.id
_entity.type
_entity.pdbx_description
1 polymer ?
#
loop_
_entity_poly.entity_id
_entity_poly.type
_entity_poly.pdbx_seq_one_letter_code
_entity_poly.pdbx_strand_id
1 'polypeptide(L)'
;KAFKASRMTANRALKELAEEGRIIRIQGVGTFVARPKPDAALLEIKSIAREIADWGGIHSCEVLVLSKEKLSLNIGAKMGLAPGRDVFHSILLHKDSGAVIQYSERYVNPGVAPHYLEQDYTKITPSDYLLKVAPVQEAEHVIEAVRCPSHVQKYLKTAPESPVCA
;
A
#
# COMPACT_ATOMS: atom_id res chain seq x y z
N LYS A 1 -5.29 25.72 38.26
CA LYS A 1 -5.17 27.19 38.14
C LYS A 1 -3.78 27.66 37.67
N ALA A 2 -2.97 26.80 37.06
CA ALA A 2 -1.58 27.11 36.68
C ALA A 2 -1.51 28.18 35.57
N PHE A 3 -2.51 28.28 34.67
CA PHE A 3 -2.45 29.15 33.50
C PHE A 3 -3.32 30.41 33.60
N LYS A 4 -3.91 30.74 34.74
CA LYS A 4 -4.78 31.94 34.96
C LYS A 4 -5.85 32.14 33.89
N ALA A 5 -6.25 31.09 33.13
CA ALA A 5 -7.25 31.15 32.09
C ALA A 5 -8.64 30.78 32.62
N SER A 6 -9.68 31.34 31.97
CA SER A 6 -11.06 30.98 32.29
C SER A 6 -11.37 29.56 31.81
N ARG A 7 -12.41 28.91 32.42
CA ARG A 7 -12.87 27.58 31.98
C ARG A 7 -13.31 27.60 30.51
N MET A 8 -13.91 28.71 30.06
CA MET A 8 -14.34 28.85 28.67
C MET A 8 -13.14 28.91 27.72
N THR A 9 -12.10 29.67 28.06
CA THR A 9 -10.88 29.75 27.28
C THR A 9 -10.19 28.40 27.17
N ALA A 10 -10.08 27.66 28.29
CA ALA A 10 -9.50 26.33 28.30
C ALA A 10 -10.32 25.33 27.45
N ASN A 11 -11.66 25.38 27.56
CA ASN A 11 -12.50 24.49 26.75
C ASN A 11 -12.44 24.81 25.26
N ARG A 12 -12.32 26.10 24.90
CA ARG A 12 -12.15 26.50 23.49
C ARG A 12 -10.82 25.99 22.94
N ALA A 13 -9.71 26.19 23.67
CA ALA A 13 -8.42 25.66 23.25
C ALA A 13 -8.41 24.12 23.10
N LEU A 14 -9.05 23.42 24.05
CA LEU A 14 -9.20 21.96 23.93
C LEU A 14 -10.08 21.53 22.76
N LYS A 15 -11.07 22.36 22.37
CA LYS A 15 -11.87 22.07 21.18
C LYS A 15 -11.06 22.25 19.90
N GLU A 16 -10.34 23.37 19.79
CA GLU A 16 -9.43 23.64 18.67
C GLU A 16 -8.38 22.54 18.51
N LEU A 17 -7.72 22.12 19.61
CA LEU A 17 -6.77 21.00 19.59
C LEU A 17 -7.39 19.64 19.19
N ALA A 18 -8.66 19.44 19.52
CA ALA A 18 -9.38 18.23 19.09
C ALA A 18 -9.73 18.27 17.60
N GLU A 19 -10.12 19.43 17.09
CA GLU A 19 -10.38 19.67 15.66
C GLU A 19 -9.09 19.52 14.83
N GLU A 20 -7.95 19.92 15.37
CA GLU A 20 -6.61 19.70 14.79
C GLU A 20 -6.12 18.23 14.93
N GLY A 21 -6.89 17.36 15.60
CA GLY A 21 -6.51 15.96 15.81
C GLY A 21 -5.35 15.75 16.78
N ARG A 22 -4.96 16.78 17.55
CA ARG A 22 -3.87 16.69 18.54
C ARG A 22 -4.28 16.06 19.85
N ILE A 23 -5.57 16.06 20.18
CA ILE A 23 -6.13 15.39 21.35
C ILE A 23 -7.40 14.63 20.99
N ILE A 24 -7.69 13.58 21.76
CA ILE A 24 -8.91 12.78 21.69
C ILE A 24 -9.70 13.04 22.96
N ARG A 25 -10.98 13.42 22.81
CA ARG A 25 -11.90 13.60 23.94
C ARG A 25 -12.87 12.44 23.98
N ILE A 26 -12.85 11.68 25.07
CA ILE A 26 -13.78 10.57 25.30
C ILE A 26 -14.73 11.00 26.41
N GLN A 27 -16.01 11.09 26.08
CA GLN A 27 -17.05 11.52 27.04
C GLN A 27 -17.07 10.59 28.25
N GLY A 28 -17.04 11.16 29.45
CA GLY A 28 -17.04 10.42 30.70
C GLY A 28 -15.69 9.80 31.10
N VAL A 29 -14.69 9.81 30.23
CA VAL A 29 -13.36 9.20 30.48
C VAL A 29 -12.27 10.25 30.60
N GLY A 30 -12.21 11.21 29.68
CA GLY A 30 -11.20 12.27 29.74
C GLY A 30 -10.73 12.79 28.41
N THR A 31 -9.65 13.59 28.45
CA THR A 31 -8.96 14.13 27.27
C THR A 31 -7.54 13.57 27.25
N PHE A 32 -7.15 12.98 26.16
CA PHE A 32 -5.85 12.34 25.96
C PHE A 32 -5.11 13.03 24.83
N VAL A 33 -3.78 13.10 24.92
CA VAL A 33 -2.95 13.53 23.79
C VAL A 33 -3.13 12.46 22.71
N ALA A 34 -3.56 12.88 21.52
CA ALA A 34 -3.61 11.97 20.39
C ALA A 34 -2.17 11.51 20.12
N ARG A 35 -1.95 10.21 20.07
CA ARG A 35 -0.70 9.73 19.46
C ARG A 35 -0.72 10.29 18.04
N PRO A 36 0.38 10.89 17.53
CA PRO A 36 0.45 11.21 16.13
C PRO A 36 0.02 9.93 15.41
N LYS A 37 -1.07 9.98 14.63
CA LYS A 37 -1.21 8.97 13.59
C LYS A 37 0.13 9.05 12.87
N PRO A 38 0.83 7.93 12.66
CA PRO A 38 1.98 7.98 11.79
C PRO A 38 1.47 8.70 10.56
N ASP A 39 2.08 9.84 10.29
CA ASP A 39 1.60 10.78 9.30
C ASP A 39 1.34 10.02 8.02
N ALA A 40 0.41 10.53 7.23
CA ALA A 40 -0.02 10.08 5.91
C ALA A 40 1.10 9.60 4.95
N ALA A 41 2.35 9.63 5.33
CA ALA A 41 3.49 9.01 4.68
C ALA A 41 3.34 7.49 4.46
N LEU A 42 2.56 6.78 5.28
CA LEU A 42 2.15 5.39 5.01
C LEU A 42 0.97 5.31 4.01
N LEU A 43 0.35 6.44 3.67
CA LEU A 43 -0.76 6.54 2.73
C LEU A 43 -0.36 7.16 1.39
N GLU A 44 0.87 7.66 1.26
CA GLU A 44 1.39 8.00 -0.06
C GLU A 44 1.71 6.69 -0.78
N ILE A 45 0.85 6.31 -1.72
CA ILE A 45 1.09 5.16 -2.59
C ILE A 45 2.22 5.55 -3.53
N LYS A 46 3.46 5.45 -3.04
CA LYS A 46 4.65 5.59 -3.87
C LYS A 46 4.83 4.32 -4.69
N SER A 47 5.29 4.47 -5.92
CA SER A 47 5.76 3.31 -6.66
C SER A 47 7.12 2.87 -6.12
N ILE A 48 7.38 1.57 -6.12
CA ILE A 48 8.68 1.01 -5.70
C ILE A 48 9.85 1.64 -6.47
N ALA A 49 9.63 2.08 -7.70
CA ALA A 49 10.66 2.78 -8.49
C ALA A 49 11.04 4.12 -7.86
N ARG A 50 10.07 4.87 -7.33
CA ARG A 50 10.33 6.13 -6.60
C ARG A 50 11.00 5.86 -5.26
N GLU A 51 10.56 4.86 -4.52
CA GLU A 51 11.18 4.48 -3.26
C GLU A 51 12.68 4.14 -3.47
N ILE A 52 12.99 3.29 -4.46
CA ILE A 52 14.38 2.95 -4.80
C ILE A 52 15.19 4.20 -5.18
N ALA A 53 14.63 5.10 -5.96
CA ALA A 53 15.30 6.34 -6.32
C ALA A 53 15.54 7.26 -5.11
N ASP A 54 14.60 7.33 -4.16
CA ASP A 54 14.70 8.15 -2.95
C ASP A 54 15.88 7.72 -2.06
N TRP A 55 16.23 6.43 -2.03
CA TRP A 55 17.44 5.97 -1.31
C TRP A 55 18.70 5.85 -2.19
N GLY A 56 18.62 6.35 -3.44
CA GLY A 56 19.79 6.42 -4.35
C GLY A 56 20.07 5.15 -5.14
N GLY A 57 19.14 4.19 -5.16
CA GLY A 57 19.23 2.96 -5.94
C GLY A 57 18.84 3.13 -7.41
N ILE A 58 18.99 2.08 -8.19
CA ILE A 58 18.61 2.01 -9.61
C ILE A 58 17.54 0.94 -9.79
N HIS A 59 16.30 1.40 -10.00
CA HIS A 59 15.18 0.50 -10.24
C HIS A 59 15.27 -0.18 -11.60
N SER A 60 15.00 -1.48 -11.62
CA SER A 60 14.68 -2.24 -12.83
C SER A 60 13.59 -3.26 -12.53
N CYS A 61 12.91 -3.73 -13.57
CA CYS A 61 11.79 -4.64 -13.42
C CYS A 61 11.88 -5.80 -14.42
N GLU A 62 11.54 -7.00 -13.96
CA GLU A 62 11.36 -8.19 -14.79
C GLU A 62 9.91 -8.66 -14.70
N VAL A 63 9.27 -8.83 -15.83
CA VAL A 63 7.87 -9.29 -15.91
C VAL A 63 7.87 -10.80 -16.04
N LEU A 64 7.34 -11.49 -15.03
CA LEU A 64 7.23 -12.96 -15.03
C LEU A 64 5.90 -13.41 -15.62
N VAL A 65 4.81 -12.70 -15.29
CA VAL A 65 3.45 -12.97 -15.77
C VAL A 65 2.80 -11.65 -16.13
N LEU A 66 2.13 -11.62 -17.26
CA LEU A 66 1.24 -10.54 -17.66
C LEU A 66 0.16 -11.16 -18.54
N SER A 67 -0.99 -11.48 -17.96
CA SER A 67 -2.03 -12.27 -18.61
C SER A 67 -3.43 -11.84 -18.23
N LYS A 68 -4.39 -12.26 -19.03
CA LYS A 68 -5.81 -12.24 -18.72
C LYS A 68 -6.24 -13.64 -18.32
N GLU A 69 -6.92 -13.75 -17.18
CA GLU A 69 -7.38 -15.04 -16.66
C GLU A 69 -8.74 -14.94 -15.98
N LYS A 70 -9.27 -16.08 -15.58
CA LYS A 70 -10.53 -16.18 -14.85
C LYS A 70 -10.31 -16.02 -13.36
N LEU A 71 -11.07 -15.12 -12.76
CA LEU A 71 -11.01 -14.78 -11.34
C LEU A 71 -11.40 -15.99 -10.47
N SER A 72 -10.50 -16.38 -9.57
CA SER A 72 -10.76 -17.41 -8.58
C SER A 72 -11.70 -16.93 -7.47
N LEU A 73 -12.32 -17.85 -6.73
CA LEU A 73 -13.21 -17.52 -5.61
C LEU A 73 -12.54 -16.63 -4.55
N ASN A 74 -11.31 -17.00 -4.16
CA ASN A 74 -10.58 -16.28 -3.09
C ASN A 74 -10.23 -14.86 -3.48
N ILE A 75 -9.72 -14.66 -4.69
CA ILE A 75 -9.37 -13.32 -5.19
C ILE A 75 -10.64 -12.52 -5.47
N GLY A 76 -11.69 -13.16 -6.00
CA GLY A 76 -12.98 -12.53 -6.23
C GLY A 76 -13.59 -11.94 -4.97
N ALA A 77 -13.54 -12.65 -3.85
CA ALA A 77 -14.03 -12.15 -2.56
C ALA A 77 -13.27 -10.89 -2.11
N LYS A 78 -11.94 -10.87 -2.26
CA LYS A 78 -11.12 -9.69 -1.92
C LYS A 78 -11.37 -8.50 -2.84
N MET A 79 -11.65 -8.75 -4.11
CA MET A 79 -11.92 -7.70 -5.10
C MET A 79 -13.40 -7.25 -5.16
N GLY A 80 -14.29 -7.85 -4.39
CA GLY A 80 -15.74 -7.60 -4.49
C GLY A 80 -16.33 -7.97 -5.86
N LEU A 81 -15.73 -8.93 -6.56
CA LEU A 81 -16.11 -9.34 -7.90
C LEU A 81 -16.61 -10.80 -7.93
N ALA A 82 -17.59 -11.07 -8.77
CA ALA A 82 -18.09 -12.43 -8.96
C ALA A 82 -16.98 -13.34 -9.55
N PRO A 83 -16.87 -14.60 -9.07
CA PRO A 83 -15.94 -15.59 -9.63
C PRO A 83 -16.20 -15.83 -11.12
N GLY A 84 -15.14 -16.23 -11.84
CA GLY A 84 -15.21 -16.52 -13.26
C GLY A 84 -15.24 -15.30 -14.19
N ARG A 85 -15.27 -14.09 -13.65
CA ARG A 85 -15.05 -12.87 -14.45
C ARG A 85 -13.60 -12.80 -14.93
N ASP A 86 -13.40 -12.08 -16.01
CA ASP A 86 -12.05 -11.76 -16.49
C ASP A 86 -11.34 -10.83 -15.52
N VAL A 87 -10.08 -11.11 -15.28
CA VAL A 87 -9.17 -10.27 -14.49
C VAL A 87 -7.82 -10.22 -15.20
N PHE A 88 -7.11 -9.11 -15.08
CA PHE A 88 -5.72 -9.04 -15.47
C PHE A 88 -4.85 -9.46 -14.28
N HIS A 89 -3.90 -10.33 -14.55
CA HIS A 89 -2.94 -10.84 -13.58
C HIS A 89 -1.53 -10.48 -14.01
N SER A 90 -0.73 -9.97 -13.07
CA SER A 90 0.68 -9.70 -13.32
C SER A 90 1.53 -10.14 -12.14
N ILE A 91 2.70 -10.68 -12.46
CA ILE A 91 3.76 -10.99 -11.50
C ILE A 91 5.04 -10.33 -11.99
N LEU A 92 5.60 -9.49 -11.12
CA LEU A 92 6.79 -8.71 -11.42
C LEU A 92 7.84 -8.88 -10.33
N LEU A 93 9.11 -8.89 -10.75
CA LEU A 93 10.26 -8.78 -9.84
C LEU A 93 10.81 -7.37 -9.93
N HIS A 94 10.79 -6.65 -8.83
CA HIS A 94 11.44 -5.35 -8.74
C HIS A 94 12.85 -5.52 -8.17
N LYS A 95 13.80 -4.86 -8.81
CA LYS A 95 15.21 -4.95 -8.50
C LYS A 95 15.74 -3.57 -8.16
N ASP A 96 16.63 -3.52 -7.17
CA ASP A 96 17.47 -2.38 -6.88
C ASP A 96 18.90 -2.73 -7.30
N SER A 97 19.48 -1.96 -8.21
CA SER A 97 20.85 -2.14 -8.67
C SER A 97 21.16 -3.60 -9.07
N GLY A 98 20.17 -4.27 -9.66
CA GLY A 98 20.24 -5.67 -10.11
C GLY A 98 19.86 -6.73 -9.07
N ALA A 99 19.75 -6.39 -7.78
CA ALA A 99 19.29 -7.31 -6.74
C ALA A 99 17.77 -7.32 -6.65
N VAL A 100 17.13 -8.50 -6.63
CA VAL A 100 15.68 -8.61 -6.45
C VAL A 100 15.34 -8.27 -5.01
N ILE A 101 14.48 -7.28 -4.82
CA ILE A 101 14.03 -6.80 -3.51
C ILE A 101 12.54 -7.01 -3.27
N GLN A 102 11.75 -7.17 -4.34
CA GLN A 102 10.32 -7.39 -4.22
C GLN A 102 9.79 -8.34 -5.29
N TYR A 103 8.96 -9.28 -4.87
CA TYR A 103 8.06 -10.06 -5.71
C TYR A 103 6.67 -9.42 -5.58
N SER A 104 6.12 -8.95 -6.69
CA SER A 104 4.82 -8.26 -6.71
C SER A 104 3.83 -9.03 -7.55
N GLU A 105 2.73 -9.47 -6.95
CA GLU A 105 1.61 -10.11 -7.63
C GLU A 105 0.38 -9.22 -7.55
N ARG A 106 -0.30 -9.01 -8.68
CA ARG A 106 -1.45 -8.11 -8.78
C ARG A 106 -2.56 -8.69 -9.62
N TYR A 107 -3.77 -8.43 -9.14
CA TYR A 107 -5.01 -8.70 -9.87
C TYR A 107 -5.72 -7.37 -10.13
N VAL A 108 -6.02 -7.07 -11.39
CA VAL A 108 -6.56 -5.79 -11.83
C VAL A 108 -7.86 -5.99 -12.58
N ASN A 109 -8.89 -5.23 -12.22
CA ASN A 109 -10.18 -5.26 -12.92
C ASN A 109 -10.04 -4.62 -14.30
N PRO A 110 -10.32 -5.34 -15.41
CA PRO A 110 -10.25 -4.79 -16.76
C PRO A 110 -11.13 -3.57 -16.99
N GLY A 111 -12.25 -3.47 -16.28
CA GLY A 111 -13.15 -2.33 -16.36
C GLY A 111 -12.56 -1.03 -15.79
N VAL A 112 -11.55 -1.14 -14.91
CA VAL A 112 -10.88 0.01 -14.29
C VAL A 112 -9.65 0.42 -15.10
N ALA A 113 -8.91 -0.54 -15.62
CA ALA A 113 -7.65 -0.30 -16.35
C ALA A 113 -7.60 -1.16 -17.64
N PRO A 114 -8.39 -0.84 -18.68
CA PRO A 114 -8.55 -1.69 -19.86
C PRO A 114 -7.25 -1.94 -20.63
N HIS A 115 -6.32 -1.00 -20.61
CA HIS A 115 -5.03 -1.09 -21.32
C HIS A 115 -3.88 -1.58 -20.43
N TYR A 116 -4.18 -2.23 -19.29
CA TYR A 116 -3.17 -2.71 -18.33
C TYR A 116 -2.16 -3.68 -18.95
N LEU A 117 -2.63 -4.60 -19.81
CA LEU A 117 -1.77 -5.60 -20.46
C LEU A 117 -0.92 -5.03 -21.62
N GLU A 118 -1.24 -3.83 -22.09
CA GLU A 118 -0.53 -3.16 -23.19
C GLU A 118 0.66 -2.33 -22.72
N GLN A 119 0.84 -2.22 -21.39
CA GLN A 119 1.90 -1.40 -20.81
C GLN A 119 3.24 -2.14 -20.79
N ASP A 120 4.31 -1.38 -21.02
CA ASP A 120 5.69 -1.86 -20.87
C ASP A 120 6.16 -1.64 -19.41
N TYR A 121 5.95 -2.66 -18.56
CA TYR A 121 6.32 -2.59 -17.15
C TYR A 121 7.82 -2.66 -16.88
N THR A 122 8.65 -2.76 -17.89
CA THR A 122 10.09 -2.54 -17.74
C THR A 122 10.44 -1.06 -17.66
N LYS A 123 9.55 -0.17 -18.13
CA LYS A 123 9.75 1.30 -18.15
C LYS A 123 8.92 2.06 -17.13
N ILE A 124 7.72 1.55 -16.82
CA ILE A 124 6.81 2.15 -15.83
C ILE A 124 6.39 1.07 -14.84
N THR A 125 6.05 1.45 -13.60
CA THR A 125 5.50 0.46 -12.66
C THR A 125 3.99 0.31 -12.85
N PRO A 126 3.40 -0.85 -12.47
CA PRO A 126 1.94 -0.98 -12.42
C PRO A 126 1.28 0.08 -11.54
N SER A 127 1.94 0.47 -10.43
CA SER A 127 1.43 1.52 -9.53
C SER A 127 1.36 2.86 -10.24
N ASP A 128 2.41 3.27 -10.97
CA ASP A 128 2.42 4.53 -11.70
C ASP A 128 1.33 4.57 -12.80
N TYR A 129 1.13 3.45 -13.50
CA TYR A 129 0.07 3.34 -14.48
C TYR A 129 -1.32 3.43 -13.84
N LEU A 130 -1.57 2.64 -12.79
CA LEU A 130 -2.88 2.59 -12.13
C LEU A 130 -3.25 3.93 -11.49
N LEU A 131 -2.33 4.59 -10.81
CA LEU A 131 -2.57 5.93 -10.23
C LEU A 131 -2.94 6.97 -11.29
N LYS A 132 -2.42 6.82 -12.51
CA LYS A 132 -2.71 7.72 -13.62
C LYS A 132 -4.11 7.51 -14.22
N VAL A 133 -4.57 6.25 -14.33
CA VAL A 133 -5.84 5.91 -15.01
C VAL A 133 -7.01 5.72 -14.05
N ALA A 134 -6.73 5.37 -12.80
CA ALA A 134 -7.72 5.10 -11.76
C ALA A 134 -7.23 5.66 -10.42
N PRO A 135 -7.43 6.96 -10.14
CA PRO A 135 -7.06 7.55 -8.85
C PRO A 135 -7.68 6.78 -7.70
N VAL A 136 -6.85 6.42 -6.72
CA VAL A 136 -7.27 5.66 -5.55
C VAL A 136 -8.22 6.49 -4.70
N GLN A 137 -9.39 5.94 -4.39
CA GLN A 137 -10.39 6.55 -3.52
C GLN A 137 -10.31 5.97 -2.11
N GLU A 138 -10.01 4.67 -2.01
CA GLU A 138 -9.87 3.95 -0.76
C GLU A 138 -8.79 2.90 -0.91
N ALA A 139 -8.00 2.67 0.15
CA ALA A 139 -6.98 1.63 0.19
C ALA A 139 -6.95 0.97 1.56
N GLU A 140 -6.85 -0.34 1.57
CA GLU A 140 -6.52 -1.13 2.75
C GLU A 140 -5.10 -1.67 2.59
N HIS A 141 -4.27 -1.48 3.60
CA HIS A 141 -2.89 -1.95 3.60
C HIS A 141 -2.66 -2.86 4.80
N VAL A 142 -2.43 -4.13 4.54
CA VAL A 142 -2.11 -5.15 5.55
C VAL A 142 -0.65 -5.54 5.38
N ILE A 143 0.11 -5.48 6.47
CA ILE A 143 1.54 -5.84 6.48
C ILE A 143 1.72 -6.99 7.46
N GLU A 144 2.27 -8.09 6.98
CA GLU A 144 2.50 -9.29 7.77
C GLU A 144 3.94 -9.79 7.61
N ALA A 145 4.52 -10.30 8.68
CA ALA A 145 5.76 -11.06 8.60
C ALA A 145 5.40 -12.53 8.38
N VAL A 146 5.68 -13.04 7.20
CA VAL A 146 5.34 -14.42 6.82
C VAL A 146 6.57 -15.22 6.45
N ARG A 147 6.48 -16.54 6.57
CA ARG A 147 7.49 -17.44 6.00
C ARG A 147 7.43 -17.28 4.47
N CYS A 148 8.58 -17.09 3.83
CA CYS A 148 8.62 -16.91 2.39
C CYS A 148 8.03 -18.12 1.66
N PRO A 149 6.99 -17.96 0.81
CA PRO A 149 6.43 -19.05 0.03
C PRO A 149 7.49 -19.70 -0.88
N SER A 150 7.48 -21.03 -0.98
CA SER A 150 8.53 -21.79 -1.71
C SER A 150 8.70 -21.35 -3.17
N HIS A 151 7.60 -20.98 -3.84
CA HIS A 151 7.66 -20.48 -5.22
C HIS A 151 8.28 -19.08 -5.36
N VAL A 152 8.33 -18.30 -4.27
CA VAL A 152 8.92 -16.95 -4.22
C VAL A 152 10.39 -17.00 -3.81
N GLN A 153 10.78 -17.98 -2.96
CA GLN A 153 12.13 -18.10 -2.42
C GLN A 153 13.24 -18.08 -3.49
N LYS A 154 12.98 -18.78 -4.62
CA LYS A 154 13.93 -18.85 -5.74
C LYS A 154 14.21 -17.49 -6.38
N TYR A 155 13.28 -16.56 -6.32
CA TYR A 155 13.41 -15.21 -6.87
C TYR A 155 14.09 -14.26 -5.89
N LEU A 156 13.63 -14.28 -4.62
CA LEU A 156 14.17 -13.41 -3.57
C LEU A 156 15.51 -13.93 -3.01
N LYS A 157 15.92 -15.16 -3.39
CA LYS A 157 17.14 -15.82 -2.90
C LYS A 157 17.24 -15.86 -1.38
N THR A 158 16.09 -16.01 -0.71
CA THR A 158 16.00 -16.10 0.75
C THR A 158 16.16 -17.54 1.22
N ALA A 159 16.67 -17.74 2.44
CA ALA A 159 16.65 -19.06 3.06
C ALA A 159 15.20 -19.51 3.34
N PRO A 160 14.93 -20.84 3.35
CA PRO A 160 13.57 -21.37 3.54
C PRO A 160 12.85 -20.90 4.80
N GLU A 161 13.61 -20.59 5.84
CA GLU A 161 13.10 -20.15 7.15
C GLU A 161 13.12 -18.62 7.32
N SER A 162 13.64 -17.88 6.33
CA SER A 162 13.70 -16.43 6.44
C SER A 162 12.30 -15.82 6.34
N PRO A 163 11.91 -14.97 7.30
CA PRO A 163 10.67 -14.21 7.18
C PRO A 163 10.82 -13.17 6.08
N VAL A 164 9.71 -12.91 5.40
CA VAL A 164 9.56 -11.81 4.45
C VAL A 164 8.36 -10.94 4.87
N CYS A 165 8.40 -9.67 4.50
CA CYS A 165 7.26 -8.78 4.66
C CYS A 165 6.30 -9.02 3.47
N ALA A 166 5.03 -9.34 3.77
CA ALA A 166 3.97 -9.55 2.79
C ALA A 166 2.82 -8.59 3.05
#